data_1aae939cd20296bb4bf5b8bf2003c339
#
_entry.id   1aae939cd20296bb4bf5b8bf2003c339
#
_cell.length_a   1.000
_cell.length_b   1.000
_cell.length_c   1.000
_cell.angle_alpha   90.00
_cell.angle_beta   90.00
_cell.angle_gamma   90.00
#
_symmetry.space_group_name_H-M   'P 1'
#
loop_
_entity.id
_entity.type
_entity.pdbx_description
1 polymer ?
#
loop_
_entity_poly.entity_id
_entity_poly.type
_entity_poly.pdbx_seq_one_letter_code
_entity_poly.pdbx_strand_id
1 'polypeptide(L)'
;MRYSENQLNMKNLLLLVCVITAQLTFAKLIIPETPFTEYKFESKECKVIQHNKSRIFVQPYTFYLDGKVYDGQVNLKYREFVDQLDIVLNHIPMSYNENDKQHVLESGGMFELMAYGNGKLLSFAPNKKVQVQLASNFDVTGGETFVLNRQTNTWAKETPFGKSPNANQASTDNKQDLWGDNLWQDNEGQNIVSDTNGNLFSIQSAQSGAMTYEEVRDQSFKTINADKMQLYNCDRILNEETVPIVADFNLDGYNQKLNSDIFVVYKKRNAVLTYHPTQFASDFKLLPNEDFTIFTFSKDGKIAVLDNKFTADFDVKLNKNKKVVFPMKVFAKLPQTKQELAKLTGL
;
A
#
# COMPACT_ATOMS: atom_id res chain seq x y z
N MET A 1 -13.33 -14.93 67.14
CA MET A 1 -13.03 -13.81 66.19
C MET A 1 -12.06 -14.29 65.13
N ARG A 2 -12.55 -14.98 64.08
CA ARG A 2 -11.78 -15.36 62.88
C ARG A 2 -12.76 -15.67 61.74
N TYR A 3 -13.49 -14.66 61.24
CA TYR A 3 -14.34 -14.78 60.03
C TYR A 3 -14.40 -13.46 59.30
N SER A 4 -13.27 -12.96 58.74
CA SER A 4 -13.34 -11.79 57.87
C SER A 4 -12.32 -11.73 56.71
N GLU A 5 -11.38 -12.68 56.65
CA GLU A 5 -10.33 -12.58 55.61
C GLU A 5 -10.65 -13.31 54.28
N ASN A 6 -11.62 -14.25 54.30
CA ASN A 6 -11.91 -15.03 53.07
C ASN A 6 -12.90 -14.40 52.10
N GLN A 7 -13.64 -13.37 52.53
CA GLN A 7 -14.59 -12.69 51.61
C GLN A 7 -13.93 -11.66 50.67
N LEU A 8 -12.76 -11.13 51.09
CA LEU A 8 -12.05 -10.14 50.26
C LEU A 8 -11.37 -10.76 49.03
N ASN A 9 -10.91 -12.01 49.16
CA ASN A 9 -10.22 -12.71 48.07
C ASN A 9 -11.16 -13.18 46.95
N MET A 10 -12.41 -13.51 47.28
CA MET A 10 -13.37 -13.97 46.26
C MET A 10 -13.91 -12.87 45.37
N LYS A 11 -14.09 -11.65 45.93
CA LYS A 11 -14.51 -10.47 45.11
C LYS A 11 -13.41 -10.01 44.18
N ASN A 12 -12.17 -10.05 44.59
CA ASN A 12 -11.02 -9.70 43.75
C ASN A 12 -10.74 -10.76 42.69
N LEU A 13 -11.00 -12.03 42.96
CA LEU A 13 -10.90 -13.11 41.99
C LEU A 13 -11.99 -13.01 40.93
N LEU A 14 -13.24 -12.65 41.28
CA LEU A 14 -14.34 -12.42 40.34
C LEU A 14 -14.09 -11.18 39.47
N LEU A 15 -13.50 -10.10 40.02
CA LEU A 15 -13.12 -8.92 39.24
C LEU A 15 -12.00 -9.22 38.24
N LEU A 16 -11.03 -10.05 38.64
CA LEU A 16 -9.93 -10.46 37.76
C LEU A 16 -10.42 -11.36 36.61
N VAL A 17 -11.38 -12.26 36.88
CA VAL A 17 -11.99 -13.11 35.85
C VAL A 17 -12.86 -12.29 34.88
N CYS A 18 -13.58 -11.26 35.35
CA CYS A 18 -14.34 -10.36 34.48
C CYS A 18 -13.46 -9.45 33.60
N VAL A 19 -12.25 -9.09 34.04
CA VAL A 19 -11.30 -8.31 33.24
C VAL A 19 -10.64 -9.16 32.15
N ILE A 20 -10.45 -10.46 32.40
CA ILE A 20 -9.83 -11.38 31.41
C ILE A 20 -10.83 -11.80 30.31
N THR A 21 -12.13 -11.79 30.58
CA THR A 21 -13.16 -12.15 29.58
C THR A 21 -13.60 -10.97 28.68
N ALA A 22 -13.16 -9.76 28.98
CA ALA A 22 -13.39 -8.58 28.14
C ALA A 22 -12.31 -8.34 27.06
N GLN A 23 -11.50 -9.33 26.75
CA GLN A 23 -10.79 -9.34 25.46
C GLN A 23 -11.84 -9.57 24.38
N LEU A 24 -12.44 -8.46 23.95
CA LEU A 24 -13.24 -8.37 22.75
C LEU A 24 -12.45 -9.06 21.63
N THR A 25 -12.89 -10.25 21.27
CA THR A 25 -12.51 -10.88 20.00
C THR A 25 -13.05 -9.96 18.92
N PHE A 26 -12.24 -8.98 18.51
CA PHE A 26 -12.45 -8.33 17.22
C PHE A 26 -12.47 -9.48 16.23
N ALA A 27 -13.58 -9.63 15.51
CA ALA A 27 -13.62 -10.57 14.41
C ALA A 27 -12.47 -10.17 13.47
N LYS A 28 -11.38 -10.93 13.54
CA LYS A 28 -10.23 -10.68 12.70
C LYS A 28 -10.70 -10.85 11.27
N LEU A 29 -10.50 -9.82 10.45
CA LEU A 29 -10.76 -9.93 9.02
C LEU A 29 -10.08 -11.21 8.54
N ILE A 30 -10.85 -12.14 7.96
CA ILE A 30 -10.34 -13.47 7.62
C ILE A 30 -9.44 -13.41 6.39
N ILE A 31 -9.61 -12.37 5.55
CA ILE A 31 -8.75 -12.15 4.38
C ILE A 31 -7.40 -11.65 4.91
N PRO A 32 -6.31 -12.38 4.66
CA PRO A 32 -5.00 -11.96 5.14
C PRO A 32 -4.53 -10.70 4.41
N GLU A 33 -3.74 -9.90 5.10
CA GLU A 33 -2.94 -8.84 4.48
C GLU A 33 -2.05 -9.42 3.37
N THR A 34 -1.61 -8.56 2.46
CA THR A 34 -0.63 -8.92 1.43
C THR A 34 0.64 -9.46 2.09
N PRO A 35 1.03 -10.71 1.84
CA PRO A 35 2.18 -11.32 2.51
C PRO A 35 3.49 -10.74 1.99
N PHE A 36 4.51 -10.76 2.84
CA PHE A 36 5.88 -10.49 2.42
C PHE A 36 6.46 -11.70 1.68
N THR A 37 7.16 -11.43 0.58
CA THR A 37 8.12 -12.37 -0.02
C THR A 37 9.50 -12.12 0.57
N GLU A 38 10.23 -13.18 0.89
CA GLU A 38 11.54 -13.12 1.51
C GLU A 38 12.64 -13.49 0.49
N TYR A 39 13.67 -12.65 0.42
CA TYR A 39 14.85 -12.83 -0.43
C TYR A 39 16.11 -12.85 0.42
N LYS A 40 16.91 -13.92 0.29
CA LYS A 40 18.15 -14.10 1.04
C LYS A 40 19.36 -13.94 0.12
N PHE A 41 20.33 -13.16 0.55
CA PHE A 41 21.59 -12.94 -0.16
C PHE A 41 22.69 -12.47 0.81
N GLU A 42 23.94 -12.57 0.40
CA GLU A 42 25.07 -12.06 1.18
C GLU A 42 25.19 -10.55 1.01
N SER A 43 25.42 -9.81 2.10
CA SER A 43 25.52 -8.33 2.09
C SER A 43 26.56 -7.77 1.14
N LYS A 44 27.62 -8.54 0.88
CA LYS A 44 28.70 -8.17 -0.04
C LYS A 44 28.36 -8.30 -1.53
N GLU A 45 27.23 -8.90 -1.84
CA GLU A 45 26.77 -9.14 -3.21
C GLU A 45 26.01 -7.94 -3.76
N CYS A 46 26.20 -7.66 -5.06
CA CYS A 46 25.25 -6.87 -5.82
C CYS A 46 24.08 -7.79 -6.17
N LYS A 47 22.86 -7.45 -5.76
CA LYS A 47 21.69 -8.32 -5.95
C LYS A 47 20.63 -7.62 -6.79
N VAL A 48 20.23 -8.30 -7.87
CA VAL A 48 19.02 -7.96 -8.63
C VAL A 48 17.95 -9.00 -8.30
N ILE A 49 16.79 -8.55 -7.89
CA ILE A 49 15.66 -9.40 -7.52
C ILE A 49 14.51 -9.07 -8.45
N GLN A 50 13.99 -10.10 -9.13
CA GLN A 50 12.74 -10.00 -9.85
C GLN A 50 11.58 -10.37 -8.90
N HIS A 51 10.66 -9.44 -8.69
CA HIS A 51 9.43 -9.66 -7.95
C HIS A 51 8.23 -9.36 -8.85
N ASN A 52 7.50 -10.38 -9.25
CA ASN A 52 6.47 -10.24 -10.29
C ASN A 52 7.04 -9.55 -11.54
N LYS A 53 6.51 -8.35 -11.85
CA LYS A 53 6.99 -7.51 -12.95
C LYS A 53 7.95 -6.41 -12.50
N SER A 54 8.15 -6.23 -11.20
CA SER A 54 9.04 -5.22 -10.61
C SER A 54 10.45 -5.76 -10.41
N ARG A 55 11.42 -4.85 -10.29
CA ARG A 55 12.83 -5.17 -10.05
C ARG A 55 13.37 -4.42 -8.85
N ILE A 56 14.16 -5.10 -8.05
CA ILE A 56 14.79 -4.56 -6.85
C ILE A 56 16.30 -4.68 -6.99
N PHE A 57 17.02 -3.57 -6.90
CA PHE A 57 18.46 -3.51 -7.03
C PHE A 57 19.07 -3.15 -5.68
N VAL A 58 19.94 -4.02 -5.18
CA VAL A 58 20.63 -3.84 -3.91
C VAL A 58 22.14 -3.84 -4.15
N GLN A 59 22.80 -2.74 -3.78
CA GLN A 59 24.24 -2.63 -3.89
C GLN A 59 24.96 -3.41 -2.76
N PRO A 60 26.22 -3.79 -2.94
CA PRO A 60 27.01 -4.35 -1.85
C PRO A 60 27.06 -3.41 -0.65
N TYR A 61 27.00 -4.01 0.55
CA TYR A 61 27.12 -3.28 1.82
C TYR A 61 26.12 -2.14 1.99
N THR A 62 24.88 -2.37 1.50
CA THR A 62 23.80 -1.38 1.59
C THR A 62 23.30 -1.20 3.02
N PHE A 63 23.51 -2.18 3.90
CA PHE A 63 22.88 -2.21 5.21
C PHE A 63 23.88 -2.09 6.37
N TYR A 64 23.38 -1.51 7.48
CA TYR A 64 24.08 -1.38 8.75
C TYR A 64 23.33 -2.17 9.85
N LEU A 65 24.11 -2.71 10.77
CA LEU A 65 23.63 -3.28 12.02
C LEU A 65 24.36 -2.59 13.17
N ASP A 66 23.61 -2.05 14.12
CA ASP A 66 24.16 -1.37 15.29
C ASP A 66 25.25 -0.30 14.92
N GLY A 67 25.00 0.47 13.82
CA GLY A 67 25.86 1.56 13.34
C GLY A 67 27.11 1.13 12.57
N LYS A 68 27.27 -0.16 12.25
CA LYS A 68 28.39 -0.69 11.46
C LYS A 68 27.88 -1.34 10.18
N VAL A 69 28.75 -1.36 9.16
CA VAL A 69 28.47 -2.12 7.93
C VAL A 69 28.12 -3.56 8.31
N TYR A 70 26.98 -4.02 7.86
CA TYR A 70 26.58 -5.40 8.07
C TYR A 70 27.27 -6.28 7.03
N ASP A 71 28.02 -7.27 7.50
CA ASP A 71 28.68 -8.27 6.66
C ASP A 71 28.14 -9.66 7.06
N GLY A 72 27.13 -10.11 6.33
CA GLY A 72 26.48 -11.39 6.56
C GLY A 72 25.23 -11.55 5.69
N GLN A 73 24.50 -12.61 5.92
CA GLN A 73 23.28 -12.91 5.16
C GLN A 73 22.16 -11.92 5.48
N VAL A 74 21.67 -11.23 4.47
CA VAL A 74 20.51 -10.34 4.51
C VAL A 74 19.26 -11.15 4.17
N ASN A 75 18.20 -10.98 4.95
CA ASN A 75 16.85 -11.40 4.62
C ASN A 75 16.02 -10.17 4.30
N LEU A 76 15.86 -9.87 3.01
CA LEU A 76 15.03 -8.77 2.52
C LEU A 76 13.58 -9.26 2.41
N LYS A 77 12.68 -8.62 3.13
CA LYS A 77 11.24 -8.81 3.05
C LYS A 77 10.66 -7.71 2.16
N TYR A 78 9.89 -8.12 1.16
CA TYR A 78 9.31 -7.21 0.18
C TYR A 78 7.86 -7.61 -0.11
N ARG A 79 6.98 -6.63 -0.25
CA ARG A 79 5.61 -6.81 -0.73
C ARG A 79 5.15 -5.61 -1.56
N GLU A 80 4.22 -5.85 -2.47
CA GLU A 80 3.61 -4.83 -3.33
C GLU A 80 2.11 -4.73 -3.07
N PHE A 81 1.58 -3.52 -3.29
CA PHE A 81 0.15 -3.25 -3.23
C PHE A 81 -0.24 -2.67 -4.60
N VAL A 82 -0.91 -3.49 -5.38
CA VAL A 82 -1.09 -3.24 -6.81
C VAL A 82 -2.47 -2.73 -7.20
N ASP A 83 -3.44 -2.85 -6.30
CA ASP A 83 -4.82 -2.43 -6.53
C ASP A 83 -5.52 -1.92 -5.25
N GLN A 84 -6.77 -1.47 -5.43
CA GLN A 84 -7.58 -0.87 -4.37
C GLN A 84 -7.85 -1.84 -3.21
N LEU A 85 -8.00 -3.13 -3.47
CA LEU A 85 -8.25 -4.12 -2.42
C LEU A 85 -7.01 -4.35 -1.55
N ASP A 86 -5.81 -4.31 -2.13
CA ASP A 86 -4.58 -4.34 -1.34
C ASP A 86 -4.52 -3.15 -0.38
N ILE A 87 -4.92 -1.97 -0.84
CA ILE A 87 -4.98 -0.75 -0.03
C ILE A 87 -5.95 -0.94 1.14
N VAL A 88 -7.17 -1.42 0.88
CA VAL A 88 -8.18 -1.65 1.91
C VAL A 88 -7.74 -2.72 2.91
N LEU A 89 -7.28 -3.88 2.43
CA LEU A 89 -6.93 -5.02 3.27
C LEU A 89 -5.70 -4.76 4.16
N ASN A 90 -4.81 -3.87 3.73
CA ASN A 90 -3.63 -3.49 4.50
C ASN A 90 -3.80 -2.16 5.26
N HIS A 91 -5.03 -1.63 5.32
CA HIS A 91 -5.37 -0.40 6.04
C HIS A 91 -4.47 0.80 5.68
N ILE A 92 -4.15 0.94 4.38
CA ILE A 92 -3.27 2.00 3.90
C ILE A 92 -4.12 3.27 3.71
N PRO A 93 -3.76 4.39 4.37
CA PRO A 93 -4.50 5.64 4.20
C PRO A 93 -4.24 6.21 2.80
N MET A 94 -5.29 6.64 2.09
CA MET A 94 -5.17 7.28 0.78
C MET A 94 -5.47 8.77 0.86
N SER A 95 -5.09 9.40 1.97
CA SER A 95 -5.20 10.83 2.17
C SER A 95 -3.86 11.42 2.62
N TYR A 96 -3.54 12.60 2.11
CA TYR A 96 -2.36 13.36 2.42
C TYR A 96 -2.76 14.76 2.87
N ASN A 97 -2.17 15.23 3.96
CA ASN A 97 -2.44 16.56 4.49
C ASN A 97 -1.29 17.50 4.12
N GLU A 98 -1.61 18.58 3.41
CA GLU A 98 -0.68 19.63 3.06
C GLU A 98 -1.33 21.00 3.26
N ASN A 99 -0.69 21.89 4.01
CA ASN A 99 -1.18 23.25 4.27
C ASN A 99 -2.63 23.29 4.81
N ASP A 100 -2.94 22.46 5.79
CA ASP A 100 -4.25 22.30 6.41
C ASP A 100 -5.37 21.81 5.46
N LYS A 101 -4.99 21.33 4.27
CA LYS A 101 -5.91 20.70 3.32
C LYS A 101 -5.64 19.21 3.24
N GLN A 102 -6.72 18.45 3.25
CA GLN A 102 -6.67 17.02 2.99
C GLN A 102 -6.84 16.77 1.49
N HIS A 103 -5.88 16.09 0.92
CA HIS A 103 -5.87 15.66 -0.47
C HIS A 103 -6.13 14.15 -0.55
N VAL A 104 -6.76 13.73 -1.63
CA VAL A 104 -6.91 12.31 -1.98
C VAL A 104 -5.74 11.90 -2.84
N LEU A 105 -5.18 10.75 -2.56
CA LEU A 105 -4.12 10.14 -3.34
C LEU A 105 -4.69 9.12 -4.33
N GLU A 106 -4.16 9.13 -5.54
CA GLU A 106 -4.37 8.09 -6.54
C GLU A 106 -3.04 7.38 -6.76
N SER A 107 -3.02 6.08 -6.46
CA SER A 107 -1.78 5.33 -6.46
C SER A 107 -1.40 4.79 -7.83
N GLY A 108 -0.17 5.02 -8.18
CA GLY A 108 0.49 4.33 -9.29
C GLY A 108 1.18 3.03 -8.89
N GLY A 109 1.06 2.64 -7.63
CA GLY A 109 1.63 1.44 -7.05
C GLY A 109 2.44 1.74 -5.79
N MET A 110 2.47 0.77 -4.89
CA MET A 110 3.15 0.85 -3.61
C MET A 110 3.96 -0.39 -3.35
N PHE A 111 4.99 -0.24 -2.53
CA PHE A 111 5.73 -1.37 -1.98
C PHE A 111 6.19 -1.10 -0.56
N GLU A 112 6.40 -2.15 0.18
CA GLU A 112 7.00 -2.10 1.52
C GLU A 112 8.21 -3.01 1.55
N LEU A 113 9.31 -2.50 2.11
CA LEU A 113 10.53 -3.27 2.26
C LEU A 113 11.08 -3.18 3.68
N MET A 114 11.65 -4.30 4.14
CA MET A 114 12.37 -4.43 5.39
C MET A 114 13.55 -5.37 5.18
N ALA A 115 14.69 -5.08 5.78
CA ALA A 115 15.86 -5.96 5.74
C ALA A 115 16.24 -6.41 7.14
N TYR A 116 16.53 -7.69 7.29
CA TYR A 116 16.94 -8.30 8.55
C TYR A 116 18.30 -8.99 8.40
N GLY A 117 19.11 -8.87 9.44
CA GLY A 117 20.38 -9.59 9.57
C GLY A 117 20.50 -10.12 11.01
N ASN A 118 20.87 -11.38 11.18
CA ASN A 118 20.95 -12.02 12.49
C ASN A 118 19.68 -11.86 13.35
N GLY A 119 18.50 -11.86 12.69
CA GLY A 119 17.19 -11.69 13.36
C GLY A 119 16.85 -10.26 13.79
N LYS A 120 17.73 -9.28 13.55
CA LYS A 120 17.51 -7.86 13.87
C LYS A 120 17.19 -7.08 12.61
N LEU A 121 16.36 -6.02 12.73
CA LEU A 121 16.10 -5.08 11.66
C LEU A 121 17.38 -4.31 11.35
N LEU A 122 17.75 -4.26 10.07
CA LEU A 122 18.87 -3.50 9.56
C LEU A 122 18.45 -2.05 9.27
N SER A 123 19.40 -1.15 9.26
CA SER A 123 19.24 0.21 8.73
C SER A 123 20.04 0.38 7.43
N PHE A 124 19.78 1.44 6.69
CA PHE A 124 20.60 1.76 5.54
C PHE A 124 21.96 2.34 5.96
N ALA A 125 23.00 1.95 5.24
CA ALA A 125 24.30 2.61 5.35
C ALA A 125 24.21 4.05 4.82
N PRO A 126 25.05 5.00 5.28
CA PRO A 126 25.07 6.35 4.78
C PRO A 126 25.20 6.40 3.26
N ASN A 127 24.35 7.18 2.60
CA ASN A 127 24.30 7.36 1.13
C ASN A 127 23.98 6.08 0.33
N LYS A 128 23.56 4.99 0.98
CA LYS A 128 23.12 3.77 0.30
C LYS A 128 21.58 3.74 0.20
N LYS A 129 21.10 3.09 -0.85
CA LYS A 129 19.69 2.97 -1.19
C LYS A 129 19.41 1.59 -1.77
N VAL A 130 18.19 1.16 -1.69
CA VAL A 130 17.63 0.08 -2.54
C VAL A 130 16.84 0.76 -3.65
N GLN A 131 17.18 0.50 -4.88
CA GLN A 131 16.39 0.98 -6.01
C GLN A 131 15.31 -0.03 -6.35
N VAL A 132 14.08 0.45 -6.45
CA VAL A 132 12.93 -0.36 -6.87
C VAL A 132 12.37 0.23 -8.16
N GLN A 133 12.38 -0.57 -9.22
CA GLN A 133 11.64 -0.31 -10.44
C GLN A 133 10.27 -0.98 -10.31
N LEU A 134 9.31 -0.20 -9.85
CA LEU A 134 7.96 -0.67 -9.56
C LEU A 134 7.14 -0.73 -10.85
N ALA A 135 6.65 -1.92 -11.20
CA ALA A 135 5.68 -2.09 -12.28
C ALA A 135 4.30 -1.59 -11.83
N SER A 136 3.66 -0.80 -12.67
CA SER A 136 2.35 -0.21 -12.35
C SER A 136 1.34 -0.53 -13.43
N ASN A 137 0.13 -0.87 -13.00
CA ASN A 137 -1.04 -0.99 -13.87
C ASN A 137 -1.76 0.36 -14.08
N PHE A 138 -1.35 1.38 -13.33
CA PHE A 138 -1.99 2.70 -13.36
C PHE A 138 -0.97 3.77 -13.78
N ASP A 139 -1.32 4.55 -14.79
CA ASP A 139 -0.53 5.71 -15.18
C ASP A 139 -0.89 6.90 -14.28
N VAL A 140 0.04 7.28 -13.42
CA VAL A 140 -0.04 8.49 -12.60
C VAL A 140 1.01 9.48 -13.07
N THR A 141 0.83 10.01 -14.27
CA THR A 141 1.71 11.05 -14.81
C THR A 141 1.79 12.24 -13.85
N GLY A 142 3.01 12.68 -13.55
CA GLY A 142 3.26 13.74 -12.56
C GLY A 142 3.12 13.30 -11.10
N GLY A 143 3.11 12.00 -10.85
CA GLY A 143 3.10 11.47 -9.49
C GLY A 143 4.38 11.80 -8.71
N GLU A 144 4.30 11.70 -7.42
CA GLU A 144 5.35 11.99 -6.45
C GLU A 144 5.54 10.78 -5.54
N THR A 145 6.71 10.68 -4.93
CA THR A 145 6.98 9.62 -3.96
C THR A 145 6.56 10.06 -2.57
N PHE A 146 5.81 9.20 -1.91
CA PHE A 146 5.41 9.34 -0.52
C PHE A 146 5.94 8.18 0.30
N VAL A 147 6.25 8.44 1.57
CA VAL A 147 6.68 7.43 2.54
C VAL A 147 5.72 7.45 3.72
N LEU A 148 5.20 6.28 4.09
CA LEU A 148 4.25 6.15 5.20
C LEU A 148 4.99 6.04 6.53
N ASN A 149 4.76 6.97 7.43
CA ASN A 149 5.08 6.79 8.83
C ASN A 149 4.02 5.89 9.48
N ARG A 150 4.37 4.63 9.75
CA ARG A 150 3.45 3.65 10.34
C ARG A 150 3.01 3.97 11.77
N GLN A 151 3.79 4.78 12.50
CA GLN A 151 3.45 5.15 13.88
C GLN A 151 2.35 6.20 13.93
N THR A 152 2.43 7.19 13.05
CA THR A 152 1.43 8.28 12.95
C THR A 152 0.35 8.02 11.91
N ASN A 153 0.53 6.99 11.08
CA ASN A 153 -0.29 6.65 9.93
C ASN A 153 -0.48 7.82 8.96
N THR A 154 0.60 8.59 8.75
CA THR A 154 0.62 9.77 7.88
C THR A 154 1.69 9.64 6.81
N TRP A 155 1.38 10.18 5.63
CA TRP A 155 2.32 10.27 4.52
C TRP A 155 3.24 11.46 4.67
N ALA A 156 4.51 11.26 4.36
CA ALA A 156 5.49 12.31 4.12
C ALA A 156 5.87 12.29 2.64
N LYS A 157 5.85 13.46 1.99
CA LYS A 157 6.27 13.61 0.62
C LYS A 157 7.80 13.57 0.58
N GLU A 158 8.33 12.73 -0.27
CA GLU A 158 9.75 12.64 -0.57
C GLU A 158 10.07 13.42 -1.87
N THR A 159 11.30 13.36 -2.31
CA THR A 159 11.72 13.99 -3.57
C THR A 159 10.91 13.42 -4.76
N PRO A 160 10.62 14.22 -5.79
CA PRO A 160 9.98 13.73 -7.00
C PRO A 160 10.73 12.52 -7.55
N PHE A 161 10.00 11.46 -7.91
CA PHE A 161 10.65 10.33 -8.53
C PHE A 161 11.13 10.69 -9.94
N GLY A 162 12.36 10.30 -10.26
CA GLY A 162 12.86 10.41 -11.62
C GLY A 162 12.05 9.47 -12.53
N LYS A 163 11.57 9.95 -13.66
CA LYS A 163 11.23 9.04 -14.75
C LYS A 163 12.48 8.26 -15.04
N SER A 164 12.41 6.93 -15.05
CA SER A 164 13.48 6.14 -15.68
C SER A 164 13.68 6.74 -17.07
N PRO A 165 14.89 7.14 -17.46
CA PRO A 165 15.10 7.58 -18.82
C PRO A 165 14.56 6.48 -19.72
N ASN A 166 13.61 6.82 -20.60
CA ASN A 166 13.17 5.91 -21.64
C ASN A 166 14.43 5.36 -22.28
N ALA A 167 14.53 4.06 -22.47
CA ALA A 167 15.65 3.42 -23.16
C ALA A 167 15.92 4.03 -24.56
N ASN A 168 15.02 4.85 -25.07
CA ASN A 168 15.10 5.61 -26.32
C ASN A 168 15.81 6.97 -26.18
N GLN A 169 16.16 7.45 -24.98
CA GLN A 169 16.94 8.67 -24.78
C GLN A 169 18.42 8.42 -24.44
N ALA A 170 18.88 7.18 -24.52
CA ALA A 170 20.30 6.94 -24.71
C ALA A 170 20.64 7.53 -26.08
N SER A 171 20.94 8.84 -26.09
CA SER A 171 21.40 9.53 -27.28
C SER A 171 22.63 8.76 -27.80
N THR A 172 22.62 8.49 -29.09
CA THR A 172 23.69 7.79 -29.82
C THR A 172 25.05 8.51 -29.75
N ASP A 173 25.16 9.64 -29.05
CA ASP A 173 26.32 10.52 -29.14
C ASP A 173 27.36 10.39 -28.03
N ASN A 174 27.11 9.63 -26.91
CA ASN A 174 28.12 9.44 -25.89
C ASN A 174 28.12 7.99 -25.32
N LYS A 175 28.46 7.04 -26.20
CA LYS A 175 28.66 5.64 -25.77
C LYS A 175 29.81 5.43 -24.77
N GLN A 176 30.66 6.44 -24.55
CA GLN A 176 31.86 6.29 -23.75
C GLN A 176 31.70 6.75 -22.29
N ASP A 177 30.74 7.62 -21.98
CA ASP A 177 30.54 8.16 -20.62
C ASP A 177 29.48 7.44 -19.79
N LEU A 178 28.62 6.61 -20.41
CA LEU A 178 27.62 5.78 -19.73
C LEU A 178 28.20 4.54 -19.04
N TRP A 179 29.43 4.19 -19.36
CA TRP A 179 30.07 2.93 -19.00
C TRP A 179 31.33 3.14 -18.12
N GLY A 180 31.37 4.21 -17.32
CA GLY A 180 32.44 4.39 -16.33
C GLY A 180 32.60 3.14 -15.46
N ASP A 181 33.71 3.04 -14.73
CA ASP A 181 34.25 1.89 -13.97
C ASP A 181 33.31 1.18 -12.97
N ASN A 182 31.98 1.37 -13.05
CA ASN A 182 30.97 0.86 -12.17
C ASN A 182 30.11 -0.28 -12.80
N LEU A 183 30.73 -1.09 -13.63
CA LEU A 183 30.11 -2.31 -14.15
C LEU A 183 30.08 -3.37 -13.05
N TRP A 184 28.91 -3.71 -12.56
CA TRP A 184 28.76 -4.82 -11.62
C TRP A 184 28.09 -6.01 -12.31
N GLN A 185 28.40 -7.20 -11.83
CA GLN A 185 27.70 -8.42 -12.23
C GLN A 185 26.85 -8.90 -11.03
N ASP A 186 25.63 -9.31 -11.30
CA ASP A 186 24.86 -10.05 -10.31
C ASP A 186 25.38 -11.50 -10.20
N ASN A 187 24.81 -12.29 -9.30
CA ASN A 187 25.21 -13.67 -9.10
C ASN A 187 24.91 -14.59 -10.31
N GLU A 188 24.15 -14.11 -11.27
CA GLU A 188 23.80 -14.81 -12.52
C GLU A 188 24.70 -14.34 -13.68
N GLY A 189 25.67 -13.47 -13.40
CA GLY A 189 26.61 -12.95 -14.39
C GLY A 189 26.05 -11.83 -15.27
N GLN A 190 24.90 -11.24 -14.88
CA GLN A 190 24.32 -10.13 -15.62
C GLN A 190 25.04 -8.82 -15.29
N ASN A 191 25.40 -8.09 -16.33
CA ASN A 191 26.03 -6.78 -16.15
C ASN A 191 25.00 -5.74 -15.68
N ILE A 192 25.30 -5.06 -14.59
CA ILE A 192 24.50 -3.98 -14.02
C ILE A 192 25.31 -2.70 -14.15
N VAL A 193 24.71 -1.66 -14.67
CA VAL A 193 25.31 -0.35 -14.82
C VAL A 193 24.52 0.69 -14.03
N SER A 194 25.20 1.76 -13.60
CA SER A 194 24.54 2.93 -13.03
C SER A 194 24.59 4.09 -14.02
N ASP A 195 23.51 4.89 -14.06
CA ASP A 195 23.52 6.19 -14.72
C ASP A 195 24.23 7.26 -13.85
N THR A 196 24.38 8.46 -14.38
CA THR A 196 24.99 9.60 -13.69
C THR A 196 24.23 10.04 -12.42
N ASN A 197 22.98 9.59 -12.25
CA ASN A 197 22.15 9.84 -11.08
C ASN A 197 22.23 8.68 -10.06
N GLY A 198 23.04 7.66 -10.32
CA GLY A 198 23.18 6.47 -9.48
C GLY A 198 22.04 5.46 -9.65
N ASN A 199 21.23 5.57 -10.70
CA ASN A 199 20.22 4.56 -11.02
C ASN A 199 20.86 3.32 -11.63
N LEU A 200 20.44 2.13 -11.21
CA LEU A 200 20.99 0.87 -11.65
C LEU A 200 20.14 0.26 -12.77
N PHE A 201 20.80 -0.30 -13.79
CA PHE A 201 20.17 -0.96 -14.93
C PHE A 201 20.82 -2.29 -15.19
N SER A 202 20.03 -3.33 -15.49
CA SER A 202 20.54 -4.60 -16.02
C SER A 202 20.56 -4.54 -17.54
N ILE A 203 21.72 -4.83 -18.15
CA ILE A 203 21.90 -4.80 -19.60
C ILE A 203 21.27 -6.04 -20.28
N GLN A 204 21.13 -7.16 -19.57
CA GLN A 204 20.74 -8.44 -20.16
C GLN A 204 19.33 -8.89 -19.86
N SER A 205 18.51 -8.11 -19.15
CA SER A 205 17.13 -8.52 -18.85
C SER A 205 16.25 -8.73 -20.10
N ALA A 206 16.69 -8.25 -21.26
CA ALA A 206 16.03 -8.52 -22.55
C ALA A 206 16.30 -9.94 -23.09
N GLN A 207 17.28 -10.67 -22.56
CA GLN A 207 17.66 -12.00 -23.08
C GLN A 207 17.19 -13.18 -22.23
N SER A 208 16.76 -12.95 -20.99
CA SER A 208 16.44 -14.03 -20.04
C SER A 208 14.99 -14.51 -20.07
N GLY A 209 14.18 -14.12 -21.06
CA GLY A 209 12.84 -14.67 -21.27
C GLY A 209 11.76 -14.23 -20.25
N ALA A 210 12.09 -13.38 -19.29
CA ALA A 210 11.14 -12.89 -18.31
C ALA A 210 10.23 -11.79 -18.85
N MET A 211 10.73 -10.95 -19.79
CA MET A 211 9.95 -9.94 -20.53
C MET A 211 10.69 -9.57 -21.81
N THR A 212 9.96 -9.37 -22.89
CA THR A 212 10.53 -8.84 -24.14
C THR A 212 10.92 -7.37 -23.96
N TYR A 213 11.85 -6.89 -24.80
CA TYR A 213 12.22 -5.45 -24.84
C TYR A 213 11.00 -4.55 -25.07
N GLU A 214 10.03 -4.99 -25.85
CA GLU A 214 8.78 -4.28 -26.13
C GLU A 214 7.87 -4.24 -24.90
N GLU A 215 7.74 -5.33 -24.17
CA GLU A 215 6.98 -5.37 -22.91
C GLU A 215 7.60 -4.48 -21.84
N VAL A 216 8.94 -4.37 -21.80
CA VAL A 216 9.65 -3.45 -20.89
C VAL A 216 9.42 -1.99 -21.31
N ARG A 217 9.39 -1.71 -22.62
CA ARG A 217 9.16 -0.37 -23.17
C ARG A 217 7.75 0.13 -22.90
N ASP A 218 6.76 -0.73 -22.96
CA ASP A 218 5.35 -0.38 -22.82
C ASP A 218 4.88 -0.34 -21.36
N GLN A 219 5.67 -0.86 -20.44
CA GLN A 219 5.40 -0.69 -18.99
C GLN A 219 6.03 0.59 -18.47
N SER A 220 5.20 1.46 -17.93
CA SER A 220 5.71 2.61 -17.17
C SER A 220 6.27 2.12 -15.84
N PHE A 221 7.59 1.93 -15.78
CA PHE A 221 8.28 1.69 -14.53
C PHE A 221 8.47 2.98 -13.76
N LYS A 222 8.18 2.93 -12.48
CA LYS A 222 8.46 4.01 -11.54
C LYS A 222 9.68 3.61 -10.73
N THR A 223 10.75 4.38 -10.86
CA THR A 223 12.00 4.13 -10.12
C THR A 223 11.97 4.89 -8.81
N ILE A 224 11.98 4.17 -7.71
CA ILE A 224 12.03 4.73 -6.36
C ILE A 224 13.33 4.29 -5.68
N ASN A 225 14.06 5.25 -5.14
CA ASN A 225 15.28 5.00 -4.38
C ASN A 225 14.94 4.98 -2.88
N ALA A 226 14.70 3.79 -2.34
CA ALA A 226 14.35 3.58 -0.96
C ALA A 226 15.58 3.69 -0.05
N ASP A 227 15.53 4.57 0.93
CA ASP A 227 16.55 4.80 1.95
C ASP A 227 16.04 4.57 3.38
N LYS A 228 14.82 4.10 3.52
CA LYS A 228 14.14 3.76 4.78
C LYS A 228 13.47 2.39 4.69
N MET A 229 13.39 1.67 5.80
CA MET A 229 12.65 0.41 5.92
C MET A 229 11.17 0.71 6.18
N GLN A 230 10.44 1.09 5.12
CA GLN A 230 9.08 1.60 5.22
C GLN A 230 8.24 1.25 3.99
N LEU A 231 6.99 1.68 3.99
CA LEU A 231 6.09 1.64 2.83
C LEU A 231 6.29 2.90 1.98
N TYR A 232 6.56 2.69 0.72
CA TYR A 232 6.70 3.70 -0.33
C TYR A 232 5.49 3.66 -1.26
N ASN A 233 5.06 4.83 -1.67
CA ASN A 233 3.96 5.00 -2.60
C ASN A 233 4.35 5.98 -3.70
N CYS A 234 3.95 5.69 -4.93
CA CYS A 234 4.08 6.58 -6.07
C CYS A 234 2.71 7.08 -6.46
N ASP A 235 2.34 8.24 -5.96
CA ASP A 235 0.98 8.77 -6.08
C ASP A 235 0.91 10.08 -6.84
N ARG A 236 -0.26 10.32 -7.39
CA ARG A 236 -0.71 11.63 -7.81
C ARG A 236 -1.71 12.18 -6.80
N ILE A 237 -1.55 13.45 -6.43
CA ILE A 237 -2.59 14.17 -5.71
C ILE A 237 -3.74 14.43 -6.66
N LEU A 238 -4.94 14.00 -6.29
CA LEU A 238 -6.14 14.30 -7.08
C LEU A 238 -6.53 15.77 -6.90
N ASN A 239 -6.56 16.48 -8.00
CA ASN A 239 -6.93 17.91 -8.04
C ASN A 239 -8.43 18.13 -8.28
N GLU A 240 -9.18 17.05 -8.56
CA GLU A 240 -10.62 17.13 -8.77
C GLU A 240 -11.32 17.48 -7.47
N GLU A 241 -12.20 18.48 -7.53
CA GLU A 241 -13.02 18.84 -6.37
C GLU A 241 -13.97 17.70 -6.03
N THR A 242 -13.89 17.22 -4.80
CA THR A 242 -14.85 16.27 -4.25
C THR A 242 -16.17 16.97 -3.94
N VAL A 243 -17.27 16.28 -4.12
CA VAL A 243 -18.61 16.79 -3.85
C VAL A 243 -19.07 16.33 -2.47
N PRO A 244 -19.35 17.23 -1.52
CA PRO A 244 -19.86 16.88 -0.20
C PRO A 244 -21.29 16.34 -0.27
N ILE A 245 -21.57 15.28 0.49
CA ILE A 245 -22.86 14.61 0.57
C ILE A 245 -23.12 14.28 2.04
N VAL A 246 -24.36 14.44 2.49
CA VAL A 246 -24.78 13.94 3.81
C VAL A 246 -25.16 12.48 3.64
N ALA A 247 -24.22 11.58 3.97
CA ALA A 247 -24.41 10.15 3.74
C ALA A 247 -25.19 9.49 4.89
N ASP A 248 -26.08 8.57 4.52
CA ASP A 248 -26.75 7.63 5.40
C ASP A 248 -26.69 6.24 4.74
N PHE A 249 -26.62 5.17 5.52
CA PHE A 249 -26.44 3.82 4.99
C PHE A 249 -27.58 2.92 5.50
N ASN A 250 -28.39 2.46 4.57
CA ASN A 250 -29.48 1.50 4.86
C ASN A 250 -28.95 0.08 4.64
N LEU A 251 -28.82 -0.67 5.73
CA LEU A 251 -28.38 -2.06 5.70
C LEU A 251 -29.61 -2.94 5.51
N ASP A 252 -29.75 -3.59 4.36
CA ASP A 252 -30.88 -4.46 4.04
C ASP A 252 -31.02 -5.58 5.09
N GLY A 253 -32.21 -5.65 5.72
CA GLY A 253 -32.53 -6.62 6.77
C GLY A 253 -31.91 -6.33 8.15
N TYR A 254 -31.28 -5.15 8.36
CA TYR A 254 -30.69 -4.77 9.63
C TYR A 254 -31.22 -3.43 10.13
N ASN A 255 -31.82 -3.44 11.33
CA ASN A 255 -32.33 -2.23 11.99
C ASN A 255 -31.26 -1.45 12.75
N GLN A 256 -29.98 -1.80 12.61
CA GLN A 256 -28.89 -1.15 13.31
C GLN A 256 -28.21 -0.12 12.40
N LYS A 257 -27.85 1.04 12.98
CA LYS A 257 -27.00 2.00 12.29
C LYS A 257 -25.62 1.41 12.06
N LEU A 258 -25.07 1.67 10.90
CA LEU A 258 -23.70 1.32 10.57
C LEU A 258 -22.72 1.99 11.55
N ASN A 259 -21.91 1.20 12.23
CA ASN A 259 -20.89 1.65 13.19
C ASN A 259 -19.52 1.04 12.87
N SER A 260 -19.17 1.08 11.59
CA SER A 260 -17.88 0.63 11.07
C SER A 260 -17.45 1.59 9.97
N ASP A 261 -16.16 1.64 9.73
CA ASP A 261 -15.61 2.43 8.62
C ASP A 261 -16.13 1.89 7.30
N ILE A 262 -16.36 2.78 6.37
CA ILE A 262 -16.72 2.44 5.00
C ILE A 262 -15.58 2.76 4.06
N PHE A 263 -15.49 1.98 3.01
CA PHE A 263 -14.55 2.16 1.92
C PHE A 263 -15.32 2.55 0.67
N VAL A 264 -15.01 3.72 0.12
CA VAL A 264 -15.43 4.15 -1.20
C VAL A 264 -14.30 3.84 -2.16
N VAL A 265 -14.52 2.95 -3.09
CA VAL A 265 -13.49 2.47 -4.02
C VAL A 265 -13.86 2.85 -5.45
N TYR A 266 -12.98 3.56 -6.12
CA TYR A 266 -13.17 4.00 -7.49
C TYR A 266 -12.70 2.94 -8.48
N LYS A 267 -13.61 2.46 -9.38
CA LYS A 267 -13.34 1.29 -10.22
C LYS A 267 -12.27 1.48 -11.29
N LYS A 268 -12.15 2.71 -11.80
CA LYS A 268 -11.21 3.07 -12.88
C LYS A 268 -9.95 3.76 -12.40
N ARG A 269 -9.83 3.98 -11.09
CA ARG A 269 -8.70 4.65 -10.45
C ARG A 269 -8.19 3.82 -9.28
N ASN A 270 -6.91 3.83 -9.04
CA ASN A 270 -6.35 3.22 -7.84
C ASN A 270 -6.47 4.18 -6.64
N ALA A 271 -7.70 4.53 -6.30
CA ALA A 271 -8.03 5.46 -5.22
C ALA A 271 -9.13 4.88 -4.32
N VAL A 272 -8.92 5.04 -3.02
CA VAL A 272 -9.83 4.59 -1.97
C VAL A 272 -10.03 5.72 -0.97
N LEU A 273 -11.29 6.02 -0.64
CA LEU A 273 -11.62 6.91 0.47
C LEU A 273 -12.16 6.09 1.63
N THR A 274 -11.65 6.33 2.81
CA THR A 274 -12.12 5.67 4.03
C THR A 274 -12.80 6.70 4.91
N TYR A 275 -14.03 6.40 5.34
CA TYR A 275 -14.81 7.28 6.20
C TYR A 275 -15.22 6.57 7.48
N HIS A 276 -14.93 7.20 8.60
CA HIS A 276 -15.42 6.80 9.91
C HIS A 276 -16.91 7.22 10.08
N PRO A 277 -17.73 6.52 10.85
CA PRO A 277 -19.16 6.84 11.04
C PRO A 277 -19.45 8.29 11.45
N THR A 278 -18.55 8.94 12.19
CA THR A 278 -18.69 10.36 12.57
C THR A 278 -18.62 11.33 11.40
N GLN A 279 -18.05 10.90 10.26
CA GLN A 279 -17.85 11.72 9.06
C GLN A 279 -19.02 11.62 8.07
N PHE A 280 -19.92 10.65 8.21
CA PHE A 280 -20.98 10.39 7.23
C PHE A 280 -21.88 11.61 7.00
N ALA A 281 -22.21 12.34 8.05
CA ALA A 281 -23.08 13.50 7.97
C ALA A 281 -22.35 14.81 7.70
N SER A 282 -21.08 14.91 8.00
CA SER A 282 -20.35 16.20 8.01
C SER A 282 -19.22 16.30 7.01
N ASP A 283 -18.58 15.17 6.66
CA ASP A 283 -17.35 15.20 5.88
C ASP A 283 -17.28 14.13 4.77
N PHE A 284 -18.40 13.48 4.49
CA PHE A 284 -18.48 12.51 3.41
C PHE A 284 -18.49 13.19 2.05
N LYS A 285 -17.57 12.79 1.18
CA LYS A 285 -17.37 13.41 -0.14
C LYS A 285 -17.13 12.34 -1.20
N LEU A 286 -17.59 12.59 -2.41
CA LEU A 286 -17.37 11.71 -3.56
C LEU A 286 -16.71 12.47 -4.71
N LEU A 287 -15.89 11.78 -5.52
CA LEU A 287 -15.42 12.29 -6.78
C LEU A 287 -16.59 12.29 -7.78
N PRO A 288 -16.82 13.39 -8.50
CA PRO A 288 -17.84 13.44 -9.53
C PRO A 288 -17.41 12.67 -10.78
N ASN A 289 -18.40 12.12 -11.52
CA ASN A 289 -18.21 11.43 -12.79
C ASN A 289 -17.31 10.17 -12.73
N GLU A 290 -17.19 9.57 -11.56
CA GLU A 290 -16.41 8.34 -11.37
C GLU A 290 -17.31 7.19 -10.98
N ASP A 291 -17.06 6.01 -11.58
CA ASP A 291 -17.69 4.77 -11.14
C ASP A 291 -17.05 4.33 -9.81
N PHE A 292 -17.88 4.07 -8.82
CA PHE A 292 -17.43 3.64 -7.50
C PHE A 292 -18.26 2.49 -6.95
N THR A 293 -17.73 1.83 -5.95
CA THR A 293 -18.48 0.96 -5.05
C THR A 293 -18.22 1.39 -3.62
N ILE A 294 -19.16 1.04 -2.72
CA ILE A 294 -19.00 1.27 -1.27
C ILE A 294 -19.17 -0.07 -0.59
N PHE A 295 -18.28 -0.38 0.34
CA PHE A 295 -18.44 -1.54 1.19
C PHE A 295 -17.87 -1.32 2.59
N THR A 296 -18.25 -2.18 3.51
CA THR A 296 -17.78 -2.16 4.89
C THR A 296 -17.74 -3.57 5.46
N PHE A 297 -16.85 -3.76 6.42
CA PHE A 297 -16.81 -4.96 7.25
C PHE A 297 -17.43 -4.64 8.60
N SER A 298 -18.44 -5.40 9.00
CA SER A 298 -19.06 -5.22 10.29
C SER A 298 -18.30 -5.95 11.40
N LYS A 299 -18.45 -5.48 12.62
CA LYS A 299 -17.80 -6.08 13.80
C LYS A 299 -18.28 -7.50 14.10
N ASP A 300 -19.46 -7.87 13.63
CA ASP A 300 -20.04 -9.21 13.76
C ASP A 300 -19.67 -10.18 12.63
N GLY A 301 -18.67 -9.82 11.81
CA GLY A 301 -18.13 -10.71 10.80
C GLY A 301 -18.95 -10.80 9.51
N LYS A 302 -19.66 -9.75 9.15
CA LYS A 302 -20.38 -9.62 7.89
C LYS A 302 -19.77 -8.57 6.99
N ILE A 303 -20.15 -8.59 5.73
CA ILE A 303 -19.81 -7.53 4.78
C ILE A 303 -21.09 -6.93 4.22
N ALA A 304 -21.13 -5.60 4.14
CA ALA A 304 -22.17 -4.89 3.41
C ALA A 304 -21.57 -4.20 2.20
N VAL A 305 -22.23 -4.33 1.05
CA VAL A 305 -21.78 -3.78 -0.23
C VAL A 305 -22.91 -2.97 -0.84
N LEU A 306 -22.59 -1.81 -1.41
CA LEU A 306 -23.55 -0.96 -2.12
C LEU A 306 -24.24 -1.73 -3.25
N ASP A 307 -25.57 -1.58 -3.36
CA ASP A 307 -26.32 -2.18 -4.45
C ASP A 307 -25.88 -1.56 -5.79
N ASN A 308 -25.39 -2.37 -6.70
CA ASN A 308 -24.89 -1.94 -8.01
C ASN A 308 -25.96 -1.21 -8.86
N LYS A 309 -27.24 -1.46 -8.62
CA LYS A 309 -28.32 -0.76 -9.32
C LYS A 309 -28.40 0.71 -8.91
N PHE A 310 -28.02 1.03 -7.69
CA PHE A 310 -28.04 2.40 -7.19
C PHE A 310 -27.03 3.29 -7.92
N THR A 311 -25.83 2.78 -8.22
CA THR A 311 -24.78 3.58 -8.85
C THR A 311 -25.02 3.89 -10.31
N ALA A 312 -25.87 3.10 -11.00
CA ALA A 312 -26.14 3.28 -12.41
C ALA A 312 -26.82 4.64 -12.74
N ASP A 313 -27.68 5.12 -11.83
CA ASP A 313 -28.46 6.36 -12.02
C ASP A 313 -28.05 7.48 -11.04
N PHE A 314 -26.99 7.27 -10.25
CA PHE A 314 -26.60 8.19 -9.20
C PHE A 314 -25.63 9.27 -9.72
N ASP A 315 -26.14 10.51 -9.84
CA ASP A 315 -25.31 11.69 -10.16
C ASP A 315 -24.82 12.36 -8.87
N VAL A 316 -23.51 12.27 -8.65
CA VAL A 316 -22.84 12.88 -7.49
C VAL A 316 -23.06 14.38 -7.41
N LYS A 317 -22.96 15.10 -8.55
CA LYS A 317 -23.08 16.58 -8.61
C LYS A 317 -24.48 17.06 -8.27
N LEU A 318 -25.49 16.35 -8.75
CA LEU A 318 -26.91 16.69 -8.47
C LEU A 318 -27.27 16.47 -6.99
N ASN A 319 -26.46 15.72 -6.25
CA ASN A 319 -26.66 15.41 -4.84
C ASN A 319 -25.76 16.20 -3.88
N LYS A 320 -25.09 17.26 -4.36
CA LYS A 320 -24.24 18.14 -3.53
C LYS A 320 -25.03 18.67 -2.32
N ASN A 321 -24.47 18.43 -1.11
CA ASN A 321 -25.03 18.84 0.19
C ASN A 321 -26.42 18.24 0.50
N LYS A 322 -26.89 17.25 -0.26
CA LYS A 322 -28.15 16.57 0.01
C LYS A 322 -27.94 15.35 0.88
N LYS A 323 -28.98 14.99 1.62
CA LYS A 323 -29.02 13.70 2.29
C LYS A 323 -29.26 12.60 1.25
N VAL A 324 -28.34 11.63 1.21
CA VAL A 324 -28.39 10.44 0.34
C VAL A 324 -28.38 9.19 1.22
N VAL A 325 -29.34 8.30 0.98
CA VAL A 325 -29.38 7.01 1.64
C VAL A 325 -28.83 5.96 0.69
N PHE A 326 -27.66 5.41 1.03
CA PHE A 326 -27.00 4.36 0.26
C PHE A 326 -27.56 2.98 0.63
N PRO A 327 -28.19 2.25 -0.30
CA PRO A 327 -28.73 0.92 -0.03
C PRO A 327 -27.59 -0.10 -0.02
N MET A 328 -27.35 -0.71 1.14
CA MET A 328 -26.27 -1.68 1.35
C MET A 328 -26.84 -3.09 1.47
N LYS A 329 -26.43 -3.97 0.59
CA LYS A 329 -26.76 -5.40 0.65
C LYS A 329 -25.83 -6.11 1.61
N VAL A 330 -26.38 -6.77 2.62
CA VAL A 330 -25.60 -7.46 3.65
C VAL A 330 -25.42 -8.94 3.29
N PHE A 331 -24.17 -9.41 3.39
CA PHE A 331 -23.79 -10.80 3.19
C PHE A 331 -23.34 -11.41 4.51
N ALA A 332 -23.97 -12.50 4.90
CA ALA A 332 -23.71 -13.16 6.18
C ALA A 332 -22.34 -13.86 6.25
N LYS A 333 -21.76 -14.17 5.09
CA LYS A 333 -20.45 -14.82 5.00
C LYS A 333 -19.42 -13.85 4.47
N LEU A 334 -18.34 -13.66 5.23
CA LEU A 334 -17.17 -12.91 4.77
C LEU A 334 -16.48 -13.67 3.63
N PRO A 335 -15.98 -12.95 2.60
CA PRO A 335 -15.09 -13.51 1.62
C PRO A 335 -13.81 -14.02 2.30
N GLN A 336 -13.27 -15.14 1.81
CA GLN A 336 -12.08 -15.77 2.36
C GLN A 336 -10.82 -15.40 1.58
N THR A 337 -11.01 -14.89 0.38
CA THR A 337 -9.92 -14.51 -0.54
C THR A 337 -10.17 -13.12 -1.11
N LYS A 338 -9.08 -12.47 -1.57
CA LYS A 338 -9.15 -11.20 -2.29
C LYS A 338 -10.01 -11.31 -3.56
N GLN A 339 -9.94 -12.45 -4.28
CA GLN A 339 -10.74 -12.69 -5.48
C GLN A 339 -12.24 -12.79 -5.17
N GLU A 340 -12.61 -13.44 -4.06
CA GLU A 340 -14.01 -13.46 -3.61
C GLU A 340 -14.49 -12.06 -3.24
N LEU A 341 -13.64 -11.26 -2.58
CA LEU A 341 -13.95 -9.87 -2.25
C LEU A 341 -14.12 -9.02 -3.52
N ALA A 342 -13.20 -9.13 -4.48
CA ALA A 342 -13.29 -8.44 -5.77
C ALA A 342 -14.60 -8.75 -6.49
N LYS A 343 -14.94 -10.04 -6.60
CA LYS A 343 -16.20 -10.47 -7.22
C LYS A 343 -17.43 -9.91 -6.49
N LEU A 344 -17.39 -9.86 -5.16
CA LEU A 344 -18.52 -9.39 -4.35
C LEU A 344 -18.73 -7.88 -4.48
N THR A 345 -17.63 -7.11 -4.54
CA THR A 345 -17.63 -5.65 -4.63
C THR A 345 -17.69 -5.13 -6.07
N GLY A 346 -17.51 -5.99 -7.06
CA GLY A 346 -17.49 -5.63 -8.48
C GLY A 346 -16.22 -4.86 -8.90
N LEU A 347 -15.10 -5.18 -8.25
CA LEU A 347 -13.76 -4.65 -8.52
C LEU A 347 -12.92 -5.61 -9.34
#